data_1a8408add8f668a951cebb41561c7903
#
_entry.id   1a8408add8f668a951cebb41561c7903
#
_cell.length_a   1.000
_cell.length_b   1.000
_cell.length_c   1.000
_cell.angle_alpha   90.00
_cell.angle_beta   90.00
_cell.angle_gamma   90.00
#
_symmetry.space_group_name_H-M   'P 1'
#
loop_
_entity.id
_entity.type
_entity.pdbx_description
1 polymer ?
#
loop_
_entity_poly.entity_id
_entity_poly.type
_entity_poly.pdbx_seq_one_letter_code
_entity_poly.pdbx_strand_id
1 'polypeptide(L)'
;MIFDKDGNITVITQEKVSIIELVKKLQVMYSRFKNENIIINLTSLKQLRTLDVIEFLEISNKHRQANHSFVLVSNKMNLDDIPDELIIVPTLQEAYDVIEMEEIERDLGF
;
A
#
# COMPACT_ATOMS: atom_id res chain seq x y z
N MET A 1 -5.99 -1.90 -13.48
CA MET A 1 -5.33 -2.43 -12.27
C MET A 1 -4.45 -3.60 -12.66
N ILE A 2 -3.18 -3.48 -12.34
CA ILE A 2 -2.16 -4.47 -12.72
C ILE A 2 -1.57 -5.08 -11.46
N PHE A 3 -1.52 -6.41 -11.40
CA PHE A 3 -0.91 -7.15 -10.28
C PHE A 3 0.41 -7.75 -10.71
N ASP A 4 1.47 -7.44 -9.97
CA ASP A 4 2.78 -8.05 -10.14
C ASP A 4 3.21 -8.68 -8.83
N LYS A 5 3.74 -9.89 -8.91
CA LYS A 5 4.20 -10.61 -7.73
C LYS A 5 5.72 -10.72 -7.75
N ASP A 6 6.35 -10.32 -6.65
CA ASP A 6 7.80 -10.37 -6.48
C ASP A 6 8.10 -10.99 -5.12
N GLY A 7 8.39 -12.30 -5.12
CA GLY A 7 8.59 -13.05 -3.87
C GLY A 7 7.34 -13.02 -3.00
N ASN A 8 7.46 -12.49 -1.78
CA ASN A 8 6.35 -12.34 -0.86
C ASN A 8 5.69 -10.95 -0.92
N ILE A 9 5.90 -10.22 -2.01
CA ILE A 9 5.37 -8.88 -2.21
C ILE A 9 4.45 -8.89 -3.43
N THR A 10 3.24 -8.36 -3.26
CA THR A 10 2.31 -8.10 -4.37
C THR A 10 2.30 -6.61 -4.63
N VAL A 11 2.66 -6.21 -5.84
CA VAL A 11 2.60 -4.82 -6.29
C VAL A 11 1.35 -4.63 -7.11
N ILE A 12 0.49 -3.72 -6.68
CA ILE A 12 -0.76 -3.40 -7.38
C ILE A 12 -0.62 -2.00 -7.95
N THR A 13 -0.63 -1.89 -9.28
CA THR A 13 -0.51 -0.61 -9.97
C THR A 13 -1.88 -0.18 -10.48
N GLN A 14 -2.28 1.03 -10.13
CA GLN A 14 -3.54 1.62 -10.54
C GLN A 14 -3.28 2.74 -11.53
N GLU A 15 -3.96 2.68 -12.69
CA GLU A 15 -3.73 3.64 -13.77
C GLU A 15 -4.86 4.64 -13.97
N LYS A 16 -6.12 4.24 -13.85
CA LYS A 16 -7.23 5.11 -14.28
C LYS A 16 -8.49 5.08 -13.43
N VAL A 17 -8.65 4.18 -12.52
CA VAL A 17 -9.94 3.98 -11.83
C VAL A 17 -9.99 4.78 -10.55
N SER A 18 -11.20 5.09 -10.06
CA SER A 18 -11.37 5.77 -8.80
C SER A 18 -10.76 4.94 -7.65
N ILE A 19 -10.24 5.63 -6.65
CA ILE A 19 -9.64 4.99 -5.48
C ILE A 19 -10.69 4.18 -4.72
N ILE A 20 -11.92 4.69 -4.64
CA ILE A 20 -13.01 3.99 -3.96
C ILE A 20 -13.26 2.62 -4.60
N GLU A 21 -13.28 2.56 -5.93
CA GLU A 21 -13.46 1.30 -6.64
C GLU A 21 -12.26 0.37 -6.44
N LEU A 22 -11.05 0.92 -6.45
CA LEU A 22 -9.84 0.14 -6.19
C LEU A 22 -9.90 -0.51 -4.81
N VAL A 23 -10.21 0.27 -3.78
CA VAL A 23 -10.28 -0.25 -2.40
C VAL A 23 -11.36 -1.33 -2.30
N LYS A 24 -12.51 -1.14 -2.91
CA LYS A 24 -13.56 -2.16 -2.92
C LYS A 24 -13.09 -3.46 -3.57
N LYS A 25 -12.39 -3.37 -4.68
CA LYS A 25 -11.82 -4.56 -5.34
C LYS A 25 -10.79 -5.25 -4.48
N LEU A 26 -9.92 -4.47 -3.81
CA LEU A 26 -8.92 -5.03 -2.91
C LEU A 26 -9.58 -5.78 -1.76
N GLN A 27 -10.65 -5.25 -1.19
CA GLN A 27 -11.37 -5.91 -0.11
C GLN A 27 -11.98 -7.23 -0.56
N VAL A 28 -12.57 -7.26 -1.75
CA VAL A 28 -13.15 -8.47 -2.33
C VAL A 28 -12.07 -9.53 -2.62
N MET A 29 -10.90 -9.09 -3.09
CA MET A 29 -9.81 -9.98 -3.49
C MET A 29 -8.82 -10.27 -2.37
N TYR A 30 -9.04 -9.75 -1.17
CA TYR A 30 -8.07 -9.77 -0.10
C TYR A 30 -7.54 -11.19 0.23
N SER A 31 -8.40 -12.20 0.16
CA SER A 31 -7.99 -13.58 0.44
C SER A 31 -6.88 -14.08 -0.48
N ARG A 32 -6.70 -13.48 -1.65
CA ARG A 32 -5.69 -13.88 -2.63
C ARG A 32 -4.29 -13.42 -2.27
N PHE A 33 -4.16 -12.32 -1.49
CA PHE A 33 -2.86 -11.76 -1.13
C PHE A 33 -2.72 -11.45 0.37
N LYS A 34 -3.60 -11.99 1.19
CA LYS A 34 -3.59 -11.73 2.65
C LYS A 34 -2.32 -12.20 3.36
N ASN A 35 -1.58 -13.12 2.75
CA ASN A 35 -0.35 -13.65 3.32
C ASN A 35 0.91 -12.99 2.74
N GLU A 36 0.75 -11.95 1.96
CA GLU A 36 1.86 -11.27 1.30
C GLU A 36 1.93 -9.81 1.74
N ASN A 37 3.10 -9.19 1.59
CA ASN A 37 3.22 -7.75 1.74
C ASN A 37 2.63 -7.08 0.50
N ILE A 38 2.03 -5.90 0.68
CA ILE A 38 1.32 -5.22 -0.40
C ILE A 38 1.94 -3.85 -0.65
N ILE A 39 2.19 -3.55 -1.91
CA ILE A 39 2.54 -2.21 -2.39
C ILE A 39 1.43 -1.76 -3.34
N ILE A 40 0.86 -0.59 -3.08
CA ILE A 40 -0.11 0.04 -3.97
C ILE A 40 0.59 1.17 -4.70
N ASN A 41 0.84 0.98 -5.98
CA ASN A 41 1.54 1.96 -6.80
C ASN A 41 0.53 2.90 -7.46
N LEU A 42 0.52 4.15 -7.02
CA LEU A 42 -0.40 5.19 -7.48
C LEU A 42 0.33 6.26 -8.31
N THR A 43 1.56 6.00 -8.73
CA THR A 43 2.38 7.01 -9.42
C THR A 43 1.82 7.42 -10.77
N SER A 44 1.02 6.56 -11.42
CA SER A 44 0.40 6.86 -12.71
C SER A 44 -0.80 7.79 -12.62
N LEU A 45 -1.34 8.01 -11.42
CA LEU A 45 -2.48 8.91 -11.25
C LEU A 45 -2.03 10.36 -11.34
N LYS A 46 -2.77 11.16 -12.11
CA LYS A 46 -2.43 12.59 -12.30
C LYS A 46 -2.68 13.41 -11.06
N GLN A 47 -3.71 13.06 -10.29
CA GLN A 47 -4.07 13.74 -9.06
C GLN A 47 -4.42 12.71 -8.01
N LEU A 48 -4.03 13.00 -6.77
CA LEU A 48 -4.36 12.18 -5.63
C LEU A 48 -4.63 13.11 -4.45
N ARG A 49 -5.84 13.04 -3.90
CA ARG A 49 -6.26 13.87 -2.77
C ARG A 49 -6.07 13.12 -1.47
N THR A 50 -5.95 13.89 -0.37
CA THR A 50 -5.90 13.31 0.98
C THR A 50 -7.08 12.38 1.24
N LEU A 51 -8.29 12.77 0.83
CA LEU A 51 -9.48 11.95 0.99
C LEU A 51 -9.39 10.63 0.23
N ASP A 52 -8.73 10.61 -0.91
CA ASP A 52 -8.53 9.37 -1.67
C ASP A 52 -7.62 8.40 -0.90
N VAL A 53 -6.57 8.92 -0.30
CA VAL A 53 -5.60 8.13 0.44
C VAL A 53 -6.21 7.55 1.71
N ILE A 54 -7.06 8.31 2.40
CA ILE A 54 -7.74 7.86 3.62
C ILE A 54 -8.62 6.63 3.35
N GLU A 55 -9.09 6.44 2.12
CA GLU A 55 -9.87 5.25 1.75
C GLU A 55 -9.10 3.94 1.97
N PHE A 56 -7.77 3.99 1.97
CA PHE A 56 -6.94 2.80 2.22
C PHE A 56 -6.76 2.49 3.71
N LEU A 57 -7.19 3.36 4.61
CA LEU A 57 -6.85 3.25 6.03
C LEU A 57 -7.32 1.92 6.63
N GLU A 58 -8.56 1.54 6.36
CA GLU A 58 -9.14 0.33 6.94
C GLU A 58 -8.40 -0.93 6.48
N ILE A 59 -8.17 -1.08 5.18
CA ILE A 59 -7.49 -2.26 4.64
C ILE A 59 -6.02 -2.28 5.04
N SER A 60 -5.38 -1.11 5.11
CA SER A 60 -4.00 -1.00 5.57
C SER A 60 -3.88 -1.45 7.03
N ASN A 61 -4.73 -0.97 7.91
CA ASN A 61 -4.69 -1.32 9.33
C ASN A 61 -4.96 -2.82 9.52
N LYS A 62 -5.92 -3.38 8.82
CA LYS A 62 -6.22 -4.80 8.88
C LYS A 62 -5.02 -5.64 8.47
N HIS A 63 -4.35 -5.25 7.38
CA HIS A 63 -3.22 -5.99 6.85
C HIS A 63 -1.99 -5.89 7.76
N ARG A 64 -1.75 -4.72 8.32
CA ARG A 64 -0.64 -4.50 9.26
C ARG A 64 -0.87 -5.23 10.58
N GLN A 65 -2.10 -5.31 11.06
CA GLN A 65 -2.44 -6.09 12.24
C GLN A 65 -2.21 -7.59 12.02
N ALA A 66 -2.26 -8.05 10.78
CA ALA A 66 -1.95 -9.42 10.41
C ALA A 66 -0.44 -9.65 10.22
N ASN A 67 0.41 -8.69 10.62
CA ASN A 67 1.87 -8.75 10.55
C ASN A 67 2.42 -8.74 9.12
N HIS A 68 1.76 -8.04 8.23
CA HIS A 68 2.23 -7.80 6.87
C HIS A 68 2.35 -6.31 6.60
N SER A 69 3.19 -5.96 5.64
CA SER A 69 3.39 -4.55 5.26
C SER A 69 2.37 -4.12 4.22
N PHE A 70 1.97 -2.85 4.30
CA PHE A 70 1.07 -2.22 3.35
C PHE A 70 1.59 -0.82 3.09
N VAL A 71 2.08 -0.57 1.87
CA VAL A 71 2.77 0.68 1.53
C VAL A 71 2.14 1.28 0.28
N LEU A 72 1.83 2.56 0.33
CA LEU A 72 1.36 3.33 -0.81
C LEU A 72 2.54 4.04 -1.46
N VAL A 73 2.54 4.13 -2.79
CA VAL A 73 3.56 4.85 -3.54
C VAL A 73 2.92 5.99 -4.31
N SER A 74 3.29 7.21 -3.98
CA SER A 74 2.87 8.42 -4.69
C SER A 74 3.84 9.56 -4.40
N ASN A 75 4.20 10.32 -5.42
CA ASN A 75 5.03 11.50 -5.27
C ASN A 75 4.21 12.81 -5.34
N LYS A 76 2.89 12.70 -5.22
CA LYS A 76 1.98 13.85 -5.42
C LYS A 76 1.27 14.28 -4.14
N MET A 77 1.64 13.71 -3.00
CA MET A 77 0.97 13.98 -1.72
C MET A 77 1.78 14.89 -0.83
N ASN A 78 1.08 15.75 -0.10
CA ASN A 78 1.65 16.44 1.04
C ASN A 78 1.53 15.52 2.26
N LEU A 79 2.65 15.00 2.74
CA LEU A 79 2.67 14.01 3.80
C LEU A 79 2.18 14.55 5.15
N ASP A 80 2.16 15.87 5.33
CA ASP A 80 1.69 16.48 6.57
C ASP A 80 0.18 16.25 6.79
N ASP A 81 -0.56 15.99 5.72
CA ASP A 81 -2.02 15.80 5.79
C ASP A 81 -2.42 14.33 5.89
N ILE A 82 -1.45 13.41 5.99
CA ILE A 82 -1.69 11.97 5.95
C ILE A 82 -1.70 11.40 7.38
N PRO A 83 -2.68 10.53 7.73
CA PRO A 83 -2.64 9.83 9.01
C PRO A 83 -1.34 9.04 9.19
N ASP A 84 -0.78 9.07 10.40
CA ASP A 84 0.48 8.38 10.71
C ASP A 84 0.41 6.87 10.50
N GLU A 85 -0.79 6.30 10.54
CA GLU A 85 -1.01 4.87 10.33
C GLU A 85 -0.75 4.42 8.90
N LEU A 86 -0.82 5.35 7.93
CA LEU A 86 -0.55 5.05 6.52
C LEU A 86 0.91 5.33 6.19
N ILE A 87 1.53 4.41 5.50
CA ILE A 87 2.90 4.59 5.01
C ILE A 87 2.83 4.92 3.53
N ILE A 88 3.32 6.11 3.17
CA ILE A 88 3.37 6.57 1.79
C ILE A 88 4.80 6.99 1.49
N VAL A 89 5.33 6.49 0.38
CA VAL A 89 6.68 6.82 -0.09
C VAL A 89 6.62 7.30 -1.54
N PRO A 90 7.58 8.10 -1.98
CA PRO A 90 7.51 8.69 -3.32
C PRO A 90 7.93 7.75 -4.46
N THR A 91 8.66 6.67 -4.17
CA THR A 91 9.15 5.75 -5.20
C THR A 91 8.89 4.31 -4.83
N LEU A 92 8.84 3.46 -5.86
CA LEU A 92 8.66 2.03 -5.68
C LEU A 92 9.86 1.42 -4.94
N GLN A 93 11.08 1.89 -5.22
CA GLN A 93 12.28 1.41 -4.51
C GLN A 93 12.18 1.66 -3.01
N GLU A 94 11.72 2.83 -2.60
CA GLU A 94 11.55 3.14 -1.18
C GLU A 94 10.49 2.27 -0.53
N ALA A 95 9.46 1.87 -1.28
CA ALA A 95 8.45 0.94 -0.78
C ALA A 95 9.07 -0.43 -0.48
N TYR A 96 9.91 -0.94 -1.36
CA TYR A 96 10.65 -2.18 -1.12
C TYR A 96 11.56 -2.06 0.10
N ASP A 97 12.25 -0.92 0.23
CA ASP A 97 13.13 -0.68 1.38
C ASP A 97 12.36 -0.69 2.70
N VAL A 98 11.17 -0.07 2.73
CA VAL A 98 10.32 -0.07 3.92
C VAL A 98 9.92 -1.50 4.30
N ILE A 99 9.51 -2.30 3.31
CA ILE A 99 9.09 -3.68 3.57
C ILE A 99 10.25 -4.51 4.10
N GLU A 100 11.43 -4.36 3.50
CA GLU A 100 12.63 -5.07 3.97
C GLU A 100 12.93 -4.73 5.43
N MET A 101 12.89 -3.45 5.77
CA MET A 101 13.12 -3.01 7.13
C MET A 101 12.07 -3.56 8.10
N GLU A 102 10.79 -3.52 7.71
CA GLU A 102 9.72 -4.03 8.57
C GLU A 102 9.80 -5.55 8.75
N GLU A 103 10.22 -6.28 7.74
CA GLU A 103 10.43 -7.72 7.86
C GLU A 103 11.56 -8.04 8.83
N ILE A 104 12.66 -7.29 8.78
CA ILE A 104 13.77 -7.43 9.73
C ILE A 104 13.28 -7.17 11.15
N GLU A 105 12.51 -6.11 11.35
CA GLU A 105 11.96 -5.78 12.67
C GLU A 105 11.05 -6.90 13.20
N ARG A 106 10.20 -7.47 12.35
CA ARG A 106 9.34 -8.57 12.73
C ARG A 106 10.13 -9.83 13.10
N ASP A 107 11.19 -10.13 12.37
CA ASP A 107 12.07 -11.26 12.65
C ASP A 107 12.81 -11.10 13.98
N LEU A 108 13.09 -9.86 14.38
CA LEU A 108 13.73 -9.54 15.65
C LEU A 108 12.73 -9.45 16.81
N GLY A 109 11.45 -9.58 16.54
CA GLY A 109 10.41 -9.55 17.57
C GLY A 109 10.00 -8.16 18.04
N PHE A 110 10.24 -7.15 17.23
CA PHE A 110 9.83 -5.77 17.56
C PHE A 110 8.41 -5.47 17.12
#